data_837d036de802f65dcdf7f838d122da9e
#
_entry.id   837d036de802f65dcdf7f838d122da9e
#
_cell.length_a   1.000
_cell.length_b   1.000
_cell.length_c   1.000
_cell.angle_alpha   90.00
_cell.angle_beta   90.00
_cell.angle_gamma   90.00
#
_symmetry.space_group_name_H-M   'P 1'
#
loop_
_entity.id
_entity.type
_entity.pdbx_description
1 polymer ?
#
loop_
_entity_poly.entity_id
_entity_poly.type
_entity_poly.pdbx_seq_one_letter_code
_entity_poly.pdbx_strand_id
1 'polypeptide(L)'
;MGFDKSSNENEGKENPHSREQILSIARKAESLGYDSLSVNDHIVFRTSWLDSLSALSAVAAVTNRIKLGTSVLNIVVRSPVICAKSLSAIDILSSGRLFAAGVGPGSHKGDYDVCGIPFVERWSRFNEALEIMYMLWNNSDREEGNNNMKSPPSTCTDFNGKYYRLEKISIEPKPFQKPHPPIFIGTWGSSEDGLRRAAKYGDGWMASAYNITPDKFKEKWKILLSYRKNLGRENESFENSIMSMFGYIDNNKDKVHNMVKNILSPALGRPAEQLQNLLLFGSIEQCIQKINALHEAGVKRIHFWPIGDYEEQIEIFRKEIIVPYF
;
A
#
# COMPACT_ATOMS: atom_id res chain seq x y z
N MET A 1 1.68 -10.55 -7.45
CA MET A 1 2.99 -10.11 -7.93
C MET A 1 4.03 -11.03 -7.34
N GLY A 2 4.86 -11.61 -8.18
CA GLY A 2 5.36 -12.93 -8.07
C GLY A 2 6.47 -13.20 -7.09
N PHE A 3 6.23 -14.06 -6.17
CA PHE A 3 7.27 -14.81 -5.47
C PHE A 3 7.71 -16.08 -6.26
N ASP A 4 7.27 -16.22 -7.51
CA ASP A 4 7.60 -17.42 -8.30
C ASP A 4 9.05 -17.37 -8.79
N LYS A 5 9.84 -18.39 -8.41
CA LYS A 5 11.24 -18.57 -8.80
C LYS A 5 11.41 -19.28 -10.15
N SER A 6 10.34 -19.56 -10.89
CA SER A 6 10.42 -20.35 -12.12
C SER A 6 10.92 -19.53 -13.32
N SER A 7 12.15 -19.01 -13.24
CA SER A 7 12.86 -18.48 -14.40
C SER A 7 13.78 -19.51 -15.08
N ASN A 8 13.62 -20.80 -14.80
CA ASN A 8 14.26 -21.85 -15.59
C ASN A 8 13.37 -23.09 -15.64
N GLU A 9 13.03 -23.51 -16.85
CA GLU A 9 12.39 -24.75 -17.24
C GLU A 9 10.91 -24.88 -16.89
N ASN A 10 10.02 -24.38 -17.79
CA ASN A 10 8.93 -25.22 -18.30
C ASN A 10 8.10 -24.44 -19.32
N GLU A 11 8.07 -24.95 -20.52
CA GLU A 11 7.03 -24.69 -21.51
C GLU A 11 5.68 -25.05 -20.88
N GLY A 12 4.80 -24.07 -20.70
CA GLY A 12 3.41 -24.28 -20.27
C GLY A 12 2.97 -23.66 -18.93
N LYS A 13 3.86 -23.05 -18.12
CA LYS A 13 3.44 -22.26 -16.94
C LYS A 13 3.22 -20.81 -17.35
N GLU A 14 1.99 -20.30 -17.09
CA GLU A 14 1.67 -18.91 -17.29
C GLU A 14 2.63 -18.00 -16.51
N ASN A 15 3.17 -16.99 -17.19
CA ASN A 15 4.02 -15.98 -16.57
C ASN A 15 3.19 -15.23 -15.49
N PRO A 16 3.58 -15.30 -14.19
CA PRO A 16 2.81 -14.65 -13.09
C PRO A 16 2.74 -13.14 -13.21
N HIS A 17 3.39 -12.55 -14.20
CA HIS A 17 3.34 -11.14 -14.56
C HIS A 17 2.69 -10.92 -15.93
N SER A 18 2.00 -11.93 -16.47
CA SER A 18 1.27 -11.72 -17.72
C SER A 18 0.16 -10.69 -17.52
N ARG A 19 -0.09 -9.91 -18.56
CA ARG A 19 -1.20 -8.96 -18.58
C ARG A 19 -2.53 -9.65 -18.22
N GLU A 20 -2.75 -10.82 -18.79
CA GLU A 20 -3.96 -11.63 -18.64
C GLU A 20 -4.18 -12.00 -17.17
N GLN A 21 -3.15 -12.49 -16.49
CA GLN A 21 -3.24 -12.89 -15.09
C GLN A 21 -3.51 -11.71 -14.16
N ILE A 22 -2.82 -10.58 -14.33
CA ILE A 22 -3.02 -9.39 -13.49
C ILE A 22 -4.45 -8.86 -13.63
N LEU A 23 -4.94 -8.77 -14.86
CA LEU A 23 -6.29 -8.28 -15.12
C LEU A 23 -7.36 -9.28 -14.69
N SER A 24 -7.09 -10.60 -14.81
CA SER A 24 -7.97 -11.66 -14.31
C SER A 24 -8.13 -11.59 -12.80
N ILE A 25 -7.02 -11.52 -12.05
CA ILE A 25 -7.05 -11.38 -10.58
C ILE A 25 -7.83 -10.13 -10.16
N ALA A 26 -7.63 -9.00 -10.84
CA ALA A 26 -8.34 -7.76 -10.52
C ALA A 26 -9.87 -7.89 -10.72
N ARG A 27 -10.29 -8.45 -11.84
CA ARG A 27 -11.72 -8.70 -12.13
C ARG A 27 -12.32 -9.73 -11.17
N LYS A 28 -11.58 -10.79 -10.87
CA LYS A 28 -12.01 -11.83 -9.93
C LYS A 28 -12.16 -11.27 -8.52
N ALA A 29 -11.21 -10.46 -8.03
CA ALA A 29 -11.33 -9.80 -6.73
C ALA A 29 -12.58 -8.90 -6.67
N GLU A 30 -12.84 -8.12 -7.71
CA GLU A 30 -14.06 -7.30 -7.79
C GLU A 30 -15.34 -8.17 -7.83
N SER A 31 -15.36 -9.25 -8.60
CA SER A 31 -16.52 -10.15 -8.69
C SER A 31 -16.80 -10.89 -7.39
N LEU A 32 -15.77 -11.22 -6.63
CA LEU A 32 -15.88 -11.83 -5.30
C LEU A 32 -16.32 -10.83 -4.22
N GLY A 33 -16.41 -9.53 -4.54
CA GLY A 33 -16.85 -8.50 -3.60
C GLY A 33 -15.77 -8.10 -2.59
N TYR A 34 -14.50 -8.14 -2.97
CA TYR A 34 -13.46 -7.50 -2.17
C TYR A 34 -13.67 -5.98 -2.12
N ASP A 35 -13.43 -5.37 -0.96
CA ASP A 35 -13.59 -3.92 -0.79
C ASP A 35 -12.55 -3.13 -1.55
N SER A 36 -11.32 -3.66 -1.60
CA SER A 36 -10.20 -2.95 -2.19
C SER A 36 -9.13 -3.88 -2.75
N LEU A 37 -8.38 -3.35 -3.71
CA LEU A 37 -7.17 -3.94 -4.26
C LEU A 37 -6.03 -2.94 -4.10
N SER A 38 -4.89 -3.41 -3.62
CA SER A 38 -3.70 -2.57 -3.47
C SER A 38 -2.47 -3.19 -4.11
N VAL A 39 -1.56 -2.34 -4.55
CA VAL A 39 -0.27 -2.72 -5.09
C VAL A 39 0.85 -2.30 -4.15
N ASN A 40 1.93 -3.07 -4.13
CA ASN A 40 3.16 -2.73 -3.42
C ASN A 40 4.23 -2.25 -4.41
N ASP A 41 5.27 -1.60 -3.93
CA ASP A 41 6.23 -0.89 -4.77
C ASP A 41 7.68 -1.24 -4.49
N HIS A 42 8.41 -1.60 -5.55
CA HIS A 42 9.85 -1.70 -5.61
C HIS A 42 10.35 -1.24 -6.98
N ILE A 43 11.51 -0.61 -7.02
CA ILE A 43 12.22 -0.28 -8.28
C ILE A 43 13.04 -1.49 -8.72
N VAL A 44 13.77 -2.08 -7.77
CA VAL A 44 14.52 -3.32 -7.95
C VAL A 44 14.25 -4.24 -6.76
N PHE A 45 14.07 -5.52 -7.03
CA PHE A 45 13.88 -6.51 -5.97
C PHE A 45 14.42 -7.88 -6.40
N ARG A 46 14.53 -8.83 -5.47
CA ARG A 46 15.04 -10.18 -5.74
C ARG A 46 14.15 -11.01 -6.66
N THR A 47 12.86 -10.70 -6.65
CA THR A 47 11.85 -11.31 -7.52
C THR A 47 11.37 -10.26 -8.52
N SER A 48 10.79 -10.72 -9.61
CA SER A 48 10.20 -9.85 -10.63
C SER A 48 9.08 -9.00 -10.03
N TRP A 49 9.05 -7.69 -10.36
CA TRP A 49 8.11 -6.73 -9.83
C TRP A 49 7.67 -5.76 -10.91
N LEU A 50 6.36 -5.61 -11.09
CA LEU A 50 5.84 -4.58 -12.00
C LEU A 50 5.88 -3.21 -11.35
N ASP A 51 6.01 -2.19 -12.17
CA ASP A 51 5.79 -0.81 -11.72
C ASP A 51 4.38 -0.65 -11.14
N SER A 52 4.33 -0.22 -9.89
CA SER A 52 3.10 -0.20 -9.10
C SER A 52 2.04 0.75 -9.67
N LEU A 53 2.43 1.94 -10.10
CA LEU A 53 1.49 2.95 -10.61
C LEU A 53 0.95 2.57 -11.97
N SER A 54 1.78 1.97 -12.83
CA SER A 54 1.36 1.40 -14.13
C SER A 54 0.37 0.25 -13.95
N ALA A 55 0.67 -0.67 -13.02
CA ALA A 55 -0.22 -1.79 -12.71
C ALA A 55 -1.57 -1.30 -12.14
N LEU A 56 -1.54 -0.34 -11.21
CA LEU A 56 -2.75 0.22 -10.62
C LEU A 56 -3.62 0.95 -11.64
N SER A 57 -2.98 1.66 -12.59
CA SER A 57 -3.70 2.30 -13.72
C SER A 57 -4.40 1.29 -14.61
N ALA A 58 -3.74 0.17 -14.93
CA ALA A 58 -4.34 -0.90 -15.72
C ALA A 58 -5.52 -1.56 -14.98
N VAL A 59 -5.39 -1.77 -13.67
CA VAL A 59 -6.50 -2.28 -12.82
C VAL A 59 -7.67 -1.29 -12.78
N ALA A 60 -7.39 0.01 -12.67
CA ALA A 60 -8.41 1.04 -12.68
C ALA A 60 -9.28 1.00 -13.97
N ALA A 61 -8.65 0.70 -15.11
CA ALA A 61 -9.33 0.65 -16.41
C ALA A 61 -10.21 -0.59 -16.60
N VAL A 62 -10.02 -1.66 -15.82
CA VAL A 62 -10.76 -2.93 -16.00
C VAL A 62 -11.70 -3.28 -14.85
N THR A 63 -11.78 -2.41 -13.87
CA THR A 63 -12.65 -2.53 -12.68
C THR A 63 -13.54 -1.29 -12.54
N ASN A 64 -14.69 -1.44 -11.85
CA ASN A 64 -15.68 -0.36 -11.77
C ASN A 64 -16.09 0.01 -10.32
N ARG A 65 -15.94 -0.90 -9.38
CA ARG A 65 -16.43 -0.72 -8.00
C ARG A 65 -15.34 -0.88 -6.93
N ILE A 66 -14.44 -1.84 -7.13
CA ILE A 66 -13.39 -2.13 -6.16
C ILE A 66 -12.52 -0.89 -5.93
N LYS A 67 -12.29 -0.56 -4.66
CA LYS A 67 -11.42 0.55 -4.29
C LYS A 67 -9.95 0.21 -4.58
N LEU A 68 -9.16 1.21 -4.90
CA LEU A 68 -7.77 1.05 -5.31
C LEU A 68 -6.83 1.69 -4.30
N GLY A 69 -5.62 1.16 -4.18
CA GLY A 69 -4.63 1.76 -3.27
C GLY A 69 -3.21 1.27 -3.50
N THR A 70 -2.29 1.88 -2.80
CA THR A 70 -0.90 1.43 -2.70
C THR A 70 -0.60 0.97 -1.26
N SER A 71 0.24 -0.05 -1.06
CA SER A 71 0.55 -0.61 0.26
C SER A 71 1.99 -1.16 0.36
N VAL A 72 3.00 -0.32 0.25
CA VAL A 72 3.01 1.14 0.10
C VAL A 72 3.82 1.56 -1.12
N LEU A 73 3.56 2.78 -1.60
CA LEU A 73 4.34 3.44 -2.64
C LEU A 73 5.57 4.12 -2.01
N ASN A 74 6.76 3.94 -2.61
CA ASN A 74 7.98 4.61 -2.18
C ASN A 74 8.11 6.00 -2.84
N ILE A 75 7.52 7.01 -2.18
CA ILE A 75 7.49 8.38 -2.72
C ILE A 75 8.83 9.10 -2.69
N VAL A 76 9.82 8.56 -2.01
CA VAL A 76 11.17 9.15 -1.94
C VAL A 76 11.96 8.87 -3.21
N VAL A 77 12.02 7.58 -3.62
CA VAL A 77 12.80 7.17 -4.80
C VAL A 77 12.13 7.58 -6.11
N ARG A 78 10.80 7.78 -6.10
CA ARG A 78 10.01 8.14 -7.30
C ARG A 78 9.82 9.63 -7.51
N SER A 79 10.26 10.49 -6.63
CA SER A 79 9.93 11.91 -6.54
C SER A 79 8.47 12.16 -6.09
N PRO A 80 8.27 12.99 -5.06
CA PRO A 80 6.93 13.32 -4.56
C PRO A 80 6.04 14.02 -5.60
N VAL A 81 6.63 14.82 -6.48
CA VAL A 81 5.89 15.51 -7.56
C VAL A 81 5.32 14.52 -8.56
N ILE A 82 6.16 13.56 -9.01
CA ILE A 82 5.72 12.49 -9.92
C ILE A 82 4.65 11.63 -9.26
N CYS A 83 4.85 11.24 -7.99
CA CYS A 83 3.86 10.46 -7.25
C CYS A 83 2.53 11.19 -7.10
N ALA A 84 2.54 12.47 -6.72
CA ALA A 84 1.33 13.29 -6.61
C ALA A 84 0.58 13.37 -7.95
N LYS A 85 1.31 13.58 -9.05
CA LYS A 85 0.73 13.65 -10.40
C LYS A 85 0.12 12.32 -10.83
N SER A 86 0.84 11.22 -10.65
CA SER A 86 0.37 9.88 -11.06
C SER A 86 -0.82 9.42 -10.24
N LEU A 87 -0.81 9.65 -8.91
CA LEU A 87 -1.93 9.32 -8.05
C LEU A 87 -3.17 10.16 -8.36
N SER A 88 -3.00 11.46 -8.72
CA SER A 88 -4.11 12.28 -9.23
C SER A 88 -4.72 11.68 -10.50
N ALA A 89 -3.88 11.23 -11.43
CA ALA A 89 -4.35 10.61 -12.66
C ALA A 89 -5.12 9.30 -12.38
N ILE A 90 -4.61 8.45 -11.49
CA ILE A 90 -5.28 7.20 -11.08
C ILE A 90 -6.62 7.50 -10.39
N ASP A 91 -6.66 8.50 -9.54
CA ASP A 91 -7.88 8.93 -8.86
C ASP A 91 -8.96 9.38 -9.84
N ILE A 92 -8.58 10.18 -10.84
CA ILE A 92 -9.47 10.60 -11.93
C ILE A 92 -9.93 9.41 -12.79
N LEU A 93 -8.99 8.59 -13.26
CA LEU A 93 -9.28 7.44 -14.12
C LEU A 93 -10.15 6.40 -13.42
N SER A 94 -10.08 6.33 -12.12
CA SER A 94 -10.91 5.44 -11.30
C SER A 94 -12.20 6.11 -10.79
N SER A 95 -12.47 7.36 -11.15
CA SER A 95 -13.64 8.12 -10.66
C SER A 95 -13.70 8.19 -9.12
N GLY A 96 -12.56 8.50 -8.50
CA GLY A 96 -12.46 8.66 -7.04
C GLY A 96 -12.38 7.37 -6.23
N ARG A 97 -12.01 6.23 -6.84
CA ARG A 97 -11.85 4.95 -6.13
C ARG A 97 -10.50 4.76 -5.45
N LEU A 98 -9.60 5.72 -5.53
CA LEU A 98 -8.32 5.68 -4.80
C LEU A 98 -8.58 5.90 -3.30
N PHE A 99 -8.85 4.81 -2.56
CA PHE A 99 -9.20 4.87 -1.14
C PHE A 99 -8.00 5.10 -0.23
N ALA A 100 -6.80 4.77 -0.70
CA ALA A 100 -5.57 4.93 0.05
C ALA A 100 -4.38 5.17 -0.88
N ALA A 101 -3.85 6.39 -0.88
CA ALA A 101 -2.47 6.63 -1.25
C ALA A 101 -1.58 6.15 -0.09
N GLY A 102 -1.41 4.83 0.02
CA GLY A 102 -0.55 4.23 1.05
C GLY A 102 0.91 4.48 0.70
N VAL A 103 1.61 5.25 1.53
CA VAL A 103 2.96 5.72 1.25
C VAL A 103 3.94 5.36 2.35
N GLY A 104 5.19 5.18 1.97
CA GLY A 104 6.27 4.89 2.90
C GLY A 104 7.63 5.26 2.28
N PRO A 105 8.69 5.32 3.10
CA PRO A 105 10.03 5.56 2.57
C PRO A 105 10.68 4.30 1.97
N GLY A 106 10.01 3.15 2.03
CA GLY A 106 10.60 1.87 1.65
C GLY A 106 11.70 1.39 2.61
N SER A 107 12.05 0.14 2.50
CA SER A 107 13.05 -0.52 3.37
C SER A 107 14.17 -1.21 2.60
N HIS A 108 14.05 -1.31 1.29
CA HIS A 108 15.02 -1.98 0.43
C HIS A 108 16.09 -0.98 -0.05
N LYS A 109 17.32 -1.17 0.43
CA LYS A 109 18.45 -0.27 0.08
C LYS A 109 18.70 -0.21 -1.42
N GLY A 110 18.53 -1.34 -2.13
CA GLY A 110 18.73 -1.41 -3.58
C GLY A 110 17.86 -0.43 -4.37
N ASP A 111 16.62 -0.15 -3.94
CA ASP A 111 15.76 0.84 -4.58
C ASP A 111 16.39 2.25 -4.52
N TYR A 112 17.06 2.56 -3.43
CA TYR A 112 17.75 3.84 -3.22
C TYR A 112 19.04 3.94 -4.01
N ASP A 113 19.83 2.85 -4.01
CA ASP A 113 21.12 2.80 -4.71
C ASP A 113 20.97 3.05 -6.21
N VAL A 114 19.98 2.41 -6.85
CA VAL A 114 19.74 2.59 -8.30
C VAL A 114 19.15 3.95 -8.64
N CYS A 115 18.51 4.62 -7.69
CA CYS A 115 17.98 5.98 -7.85
C CYS A 115 18.98 7.06 -7.43
N GLY A 116 20.20 6.70 -6.98
CA GLY A 116 21.22 7.66 -6.57
C GLY A 116 20.86 8.45 -5.30
N ILE A 117 20.00 7.91 -4.44
CA ILE A 117 19.54 8.58 -3.21
C ILE A 117 20.17 7.90 -1.99
N PRO A 118 20.82 8.63 -1.07
CA PRO A 118 21.38 8.05 0.15
C PRO A 118 20.28 7.42 1.03
N PHE A 119 20.38 6.11 1.29
CA PHE A 119 19.38 5.36 2.06
C PHE A 119 19.18 5.90 3.48
N VAL A 120 20.23 6.47 4.08
CA VAL A 120 20.18 7.06 5.42
C VAL A 120 19.28 8.29 5.51
N GLU A 121 19.05 8.97 4.41
CA GLU A 121 18.22 10.18 4.32
C GLU A 121 16.73 9.89 4.12
N ARG A 122 16.34 8.61 3.95
CA ARG A 122 14.97 8.21 3.55
C ARG A 122 13.87 8.78 4.44
N TRP A 123 14.09 8.83 5.74
CA TRP A 123 13.08 9.32 6.68
C TRP A 123 12.89 10.83 6.62
N SER A 124 13.98 11.57 6.52
CA SER A 124 13.93 13.03 6.42
C SER A 124 13.36 13.47 5.07
N ARG A 125 13.79 12.80 3.97
CA ARG A 125 13.21 13.03 2.64
C ARG A 125 11.73 12.67 2.58
N PHE A 126 11.32 11.63 3.30
CA PHE A 126 9.91 11.22 3.35
C PHE A 126 9.02 12.28 4.00
N ASN A 127 9.48 12.97 5.03
CA ASN A 127 8.72 14.05 5.64
C ASN A 127 8.49 15.21 4.65
N GLU A 128 9.53 15.67 3.97
CA GLU A 128 9.40 16.71 2.94
C GLU A 128 8.54 16.24 1.76
N ALA A 129 8.67 14.98 1.36
CA ALA A 129 7.87 14.42 0.29
C ALA A 129 6.36 14.42 0.61
N LEU A 130 5.98 14.11 1.85
CA LEU A 130 4.59 14.21 2.31
C LEU A 130 4.08 15.65 2.25
N GLU A 131 4.86 16.61 2.75
CA GLU A 131 4.51 18.03 2.71
C GLU A 131 4.30 18.53 1.28
N ILE A 132 5.18 18.11 0.35
CA ILE A 132 5.04 18.44 -1.08
C ILE A 132 3.76 17.84 -1.67
N MET A 133 3.44 16.58 -1.39
CA MET A 133 2.22 15.96 -1.91
C MET A 133 0.96 16.69 -1.41
N TYR A 134 0.88 17.00 -0.11
CA TYR A 134 -0.23 17.79 0.44
C TYR A 134 -0.33 19.16 -0.20
N MET A 135 0.78 19.87 -0.31
CA MET A 135 0.85 21.17 -0.95
C MET A 135 0.33 21.14 -2.39
N LEU A 136 0.80 20.17 -3.18
CA LEU A 136 0.43 20.05 -4.59
C LEU A 136 -1.05 19.71 -4.81
N TRP A 137 -1.66 18.94 -3.91
CA TRP A 137 -3.07 18.55 -4.02
C TRP A 137 -4.03 19.61 -3.47
N ASN A 138 -3.67 20.27 -2.36
CA ASN A 138 -4.56 21.20 -1.65
C ASN A 138 -4.54 22.62 -2.21
N ASN A 139 -3.54 23.00 -2.99
CA ASN A 139 -3.52 24.29 -3.63
C ASN A 139 -4.55 24.32 -4.76
N SER A 140 -5.76 24.61 -4.40
CA SER A 140 -6.84 24.90 -5.34
C SER A 140 -7.10 26.38 -5.30
N ASP A 141 -7.02 27.03 -6.49
CA ASP A 141 -7.94 28.12 -6.82
C ASP A 141 -7.59 28.63 -8.21
N ARG A 142 -8.16 27.96 -9.22
CA ARG A 142 -8.68 28.73 -10.32
C ARG A 142 -10.00 29.30 -9.79
N GLU A 143 -10.09 30.62 -9.67
CA GLU A 143 -11.39 31.26 -9.59
C GLU A 143 -12.21 30.71 -10.76
N GLU A 144 -13.33 30.06 -10.46
CA GLU A 144 -14.26 29.58 -11.47
C GLU A 144 -14.63 30.77 -12.36
N GLY A 145 -14.11 30.80 -13.58
CA GLY A 145 -14.43 31.85 -14.57
C GLY A 145 -13.25 32.45 -15.34
N ASN A 146 -12.01 32.21 -14.93
CA ASN A 146 -10.87 32.78 -15.66
C ASN A 146 -10.19 31.75 -16.57
N ASN A 147 -10.70 31.62 -17.80
CA ASN A 147 -10.18 30.72 -18.85
C ASN A 147 -8.91 31.25 -19.55
N ASN A 148 -8.17 32.18 -18.97
CA ASN A 148 -6.99 32.75 -19.59
C ASN A 148 -5.80 31.80 -19.44
N MET A 149 -5.56 30.95 -20.44
CA MET A 149 -4.45 29.97 -20.50
C MET A 149 -3.03 30.60 -20.51
N LYS A 150 -2.92 31.91 -20.54
CA LYS A 150 -1.63 32.63 -20.69
C LYS A 150 -1.00 33.05 -19.36
N SER A 151 -1.71 32.96 -18.26
CA SER A 151 -1.16 33.26 -16.94
C SER A 151 -0.87 31.95 -16.19
N PRO A 152 0.28 31.83 -15.48
CA PRO A 152 0.48 30.71 -14.58
C PRO A 152 -0.70 30.70 -13.59
N PRO A 153 -1.14 29.49 -13.15
CA PRO A 153 -2.21 29.39 -12.15
C PRO A 153 -1.87 30.29 -10.95
N SER A 154 -2.84 31.06 -10.46
CA SER A 154 -2.66 31.96 -9.30
C SER A 154 -2.21 31.22 -8.01
N THR A 155 -2.07 29.91 -8.08
CA THR A 155 -1.80 28.96 -7.00
C THR A 155 -0.50 28.18 -7.18
N CYS A 156 0.48 28.74 -7.89
CA CYS A 156 1.82 28.21 -7.85
C CYS A 156 2.39 28.35 -6.45
N THR A 157 3.04 27.30 -5.96
CA THR A 157 3.63 27.25 -4.63
C THR A 157 5.12 27.00 -4.73
N ASP A 158 5.84 27.59 -3.80
CA ASP A 158 7.26 27.34 -3.58
C ASP A 158 7.42 26.35 -2.43
N PHE A 159 8.37 25.45 -2.56
CA PHE A 159 8.85 24.59 -1.48
C PHE A 159 10.36 24.72 -1.36
N ASN A 160 10.86 25.11 -0.21
CA ASN A 160 12.29 25.26 0.05
C ASN A 160 12.69 24.41 1.25
N GLY A 161 12.84 23.12 1.00
CA GLY A 161 13.30 22.14 1.98
C GLY A 161 14.82 21.89 1.91
N LYS A 162 15.27 20.99 2.75
CA LYS A 162 16.66 20.53 2.73
C LYS A 162 16.97 19.69 1.49
N TYR A 163 16.01 18.88 1.05
CA TYR A 163 16.21 17.88 -0.01
C TYR A 163 15.49 18.23 -1.31
N TYR A 164 14.41 18.99 -1.23
CA TYR A 164 13.62 19.40 -2.38
C TYR A 164 13.51 20.91 -2.44
N ARG A 165 13.70 21.46 -3.63
CA ARG A 165 13.48 22.88 -3.92
C ARG A 165 12.60 22.96 -5.16
N LEU A 166 11.45 23.59 -5.00
CA LEU A 166 10.44 23.73 -6.04
C LEU A 166 10.03 25.19 -6.09
N GLU A 167 10.02 25.78 -7.28
CA GLU A 167 9.65 27.18 -7.49
C GLU A 167 8.44 27.26 -8.42
N LYS A 168 7.43 27.99 -8.02
CA LYS A 168 6.21 28.27 -8.80
C LYS A 168 5.57 27.02 -9.40
N ILE A 169 5.51 25.93 -8.64
CA ILE A 169 4.97 24.66 -9.11
C ILE A 169 3.48 24.53 -8.83
N SER A 170 2.74 24.02 -9.80
CA SER A 170 1.39 23.48 -9.67
C SER A 170 1.29 22.19 -10.48
N ILE A 171 0.42 21.29 -10.07
CA ILE A 171 0.07 20.11 -10.88
C ILE A 171 -1.38 20.19 -11.33
N GLU A 172 -1.62 19.90 -12.62
CA GLU A 172 -2.95 19.77 -13.21
C GLU A 172 -3.02 18.49 -14.06
N PRO A 173 -4.15 17.77 -14.07
CA PRO A 173 -5.34 18.03 -13.25
C PRO A 173 -5.13 17.70 -11.76
N LYS A 174 -5.90 18.33 -10.89
CA LYS A 174 -6.00 17.97 -9.48
C LYS A 174 -6.71 16.62 -9.32
N PRO A 175 -6.57 15.94 -8.17
CA PRO A 175 -7.32 14.72 -7.88
C PRO A 175 -8.84 14.92 -8.01
N PHE A 176 -9.56 13.84 -8.31
CA PHE A 176 -11.02 13.81 -8.29
C PHE A 176 -11.57 14.03 -6.89
N GLN A 177 -10.98 13.34 -5.89
CA GLN A 177 -11.36 13.46 -4.49
C GLN A 177 -10.89 14.80 -3.88
N LYS A 178 -11.71 15.36 -3.00
CA LYS A 178 -11.41 16.63 -2.31
C LYS A 178 -11.39 16.39 -0.79
N PRO A 179 -10.46 17.02 -0.07
CA PRO A 179 -9.39 17.91 -0.56
C PRO A 179 -8.30 17.17 -1.34
N HIS A 180 -8.12 15.88 -1.12
CA HIS A 180 -7.15 14.98 -1.78
C HIS A 180 -7.52 13.51 -1.54
N PRO A 181 -6.96 12.55 -2.30
CA PRO A 181 -7.07 11.13 -1.97
C PRO A 181 -6.47 10.85 -0.58
N PRO A 182 -7.10 10.01 0.25
CA PRO A 182 -6.61 9.74 1.60
C PRO A 182 -5.17 9.21 1.61
N ILE A 183 -4.31 9.82 2.43
CA ILE A 183 -2.92 9.39 2.59
C ILE A 183 -2.81 8.44 3.79
N PHE A 184 -2.40 7.21 3.54
CA PHE A 184 -2.15 6.23 4.58
C PHE A 184 -0.64 6.06 4.78
N ILE A 185 -0.18 6.22 6.01
CA ILE A 185 1.25 6.11 6.33
C ILE A 185 1.61 4.68 6.70
N GLY A 186 2.48 4.08 5.90
CA GLY A 186 3.04 2.76 6.17
C GLY A 186 4.13 2.81 7.24
N THR A 187 4.02 1.94 8.25
CA THR A 187 5.08 1.75 9.23
C THR A 187 5.53 0.30 9.23
N TRP A 188 6.84 0.08 9.16
CA TRP A 188 7.40 -1.26 9.12
C TRP A 188 7.48 -1.93 10.49
N GLY A 189 7.31 -1.19 11.52
CA GLY A 189 7.31 -1.65 12.89
C GLY A 189 6.57 -0.66 13.77
N SER A 190 6.77 -0.80 15.04
CA SER A 190 6.10 -0.01 16.05
C SER A 190 6.97 1.14 16.58
N SER A 191 7.87 1.71 15.74
CA SER A 191 8.69 2.85 16.16
C SER A 191 7.83 4.06 16.46
N GLU A 192 8.15 4.78 17.52
CA GLU A 192 7.41 5.99 17.91
C GLU A 192 7.41 7.05 16.82
N ASP A 193 8.55 7.25 16.14
CA ASP A 193 8.66 8.22 15.05
C ASP A 193 7.73 7.88 13.88
N GLY A 194 7.56 6.57 13.58
CA GLY A 194 6.60 6.09 12.60
C GLY A 194 5.17 6.43 12.99
N LEU A 195 4.80 6.21 14.24
CA LEU A 195 3.46 6.53 14.77
C LEU A 195 3.21 8.04 14.83
N ARG A 196 4.20 8.83 15.27
CA ARG A 196 4.10 10.32 15.26
C ARG A 196 3.90 10.86 13.85
N ARG A 197 4.60 10.29 12.86
CA ARG A 197 4.43 10.65 11.46
C ARG A 197 3.04 10.29 10.94
N ALA A 198 2.55 9.08 11.23
CA ALA A 198 1.19 8.68 10.86
C ALA A 198 0.14 9.58 11.51
N ALA A 199 0.32 9.98 12.78
CA ALA A 199 -0.58 10.88 13.46
C ALA A 199 -0.58 12.30 12.85
N LYS A 200 0.60 12.79 12.45
CA LYS A 200 0.77 14.16 11.92
C LYS A 200 0.27 14.27 10.47
N TYR A 201 0.67 13.35 9.62
CA TYR A 201 0.47 13.46 8.17
C TYR A 201 -0.58 12.49 7.61
N GLY A 202 -1.03 11.48 8.35
CA GLY A 202 -1.90 10.45 7.80
C GLY A 202 -3.39 10.76 7.95
N ASP A 203 -4.16 10.27 6.97
CA ASP A 203 -5.60 10.03 7.07
C ASP A 203 -5.86 8.57 7.45
N GLY A 204 -4.80 7.76 7.49
CA GLY A 204 -4.81 6.39 7.96
C GLY A 204 -3.42 5.84 8.28
N TRP A 205 -3.42 4.69 8.95
CA TRP A 205 -2.22 3.96 9.32
C TRP A 205 -2.21 2.56 8.71
N MET A 206 -1.08 2.18 8.10
CA MET A 206 -0.83 0.83 7.59
C MET A 206 0.29 0.17 8.40
N ALA A 207 -0.05 -0.80 9.25
CA ALA A 207 0.91 -1.61 9.99
C ALA A 207 1.38 -2.81 9.15
N SER A 208 2.63 -3.25 9.35
CA SER A 208 3.17 -4.43 8.67
C SER A 208 2.82 -5.71 9.42
N ALA A 209 2.10 -6.64 8.78
CA ALA A 209 1.62 -7.88 9.36
C ALA A 209 2.72 -8.77 9.94
N TYR A 210 3.86 -8.88 9.27
CA TYR A 210 4.98 -9.73 9.73
C TYR A 210 5.92 -9.04 10.73
N ASN A 211 5.60 -7.82 11.17
CA ASN A 211 6.39 -7.07 12.16
C ASN A 211 5.59 -6.69 13.40
N ILE A 212 4.32 -7.07 13.50
CA ILE A 212 3.47 -6.70 14.62
C ILE A 212 2.54 -7.86 15.00
N THR A 213 2.42 -8.12 16.29
CA THR A 213 1.40 -9.03 16.83
C THR A 213 0.08 -8.30 17.07
N PRO A 214 -1.07 -9.00 17.22
CA PRO A 214 -2.35 -8.36 17.54
C PRO A 214 -2.28 -7.47 18.80
N ASP A 215 -1.65 -7.94 19.88
CA ASP A 215 -1.52 -7.17 21.12
C ASP A 215 -0.70 -5.89 20.93
N LYS A 216 0.43 -5.99 20.21
CA LYS A 216 1.24 -4.83 19.87
C LYS A 216 0.49 -3.86 18.95
N PHE A 217 -0.31 -4.37 18.02
CA PHE A 217 -1.14 -3.53 17.18
C PHE A 217 -2.13 -2.71 18.04
N LYS A 218 -2.84 -3.37 18.95
CA LYS A 218 -3.78 -2.74 19.88
C LYS A 218 -3.12 -1.65 20.74
N GLU A 219 -1.93 -1.94 21.28
CA GLU A 219 -1.11 -0.98 22.04
C GLU A 219 -0.73 0.22 21.18
N LYS A 220 -0.15 -0.01 20.01
CA LYS A 220 0.36 1.05 19.13
C LYS A 220 -0.75 1.88 18.52
N TRP A 221 -1.91 1.28 18.26
CA TRP A 221 -3.11 2.02 17.85
C TRP A 221 -3.54 3.03 18.91
N LYS A 222 -3.59 2.64 20.18
CA LYS A 222 -3.91 3.55 21.29
C LYS A 222 -2.91 4.72 21.38
N ILE A 223 -1.62 4.42 21.29
CA ILE A 223 -0.55 5.43 21.32
C ILE A 223 -0.72 6.40 20.14
N LEU A 224 -0.96 5.89 18.94
CA LEU A 224 -1.16 6.73 17.76
C LEU A 224 -2.37 7.66 17.92
N LEU A 225 -3.49 7.16 18.42
CA LEU A 225 -4.68 7.99 18.70
C LEU A 225 -4.37 9.07 19.75
N SER A 226 -3.54 8.79 20.76
CA SER A 226 -3.12 9.80 21.73
C SER A 226 -2.27 10.91 21.08
N TYR A 227 -1.40 10.57 20.12
CA TYR A 227 -0.65 11.56 19.36
C TYR A 227 -1.57 12.43 18.49
N ARG A 228 -2.59 11.84 17.85
CA ARG A 228 -3.59 12.62 17.09
C ARG A 228 -4.36 13.60 17.97
N LYS A 229 -4.77 13.16 19.16
CA LYS A 229 -5.42 14.02 20.15
C LYS A 229 -4.53 15.20 20.56
N ASN A 230 -3.25 14.95 20.83
CA ASN A 230 -2.29 16.02 21.16
C ASN A 230 -2.05 17.02 20.01
N LEU A 231 -2.37 16.64 18.78
CA LEU A 231 -2.31 17.48 17.59
C LEU A 231 -3.65 18.17 17.27
N GLY A 232 -4.72 17.95 18.06
CA GLY A 232 -6.06 18.47 17.81
C GLY A 232 -6.77 17.80 16.62
N ARG A 233 -6.34 16.57 16.23
CA ARG A 233 -6.85 15.83 15.08
C ARG A 233 -7.74 14.65 15.46
N GLU A 234 -8.24 14.58 16.68
CA GLU A 234 -9.06 13.46 17.19
C GLU A 234 -10.41 13.32 16.48
N ASN A 235 -10.95 14.41 15.97
CA ASN A 235 -12.25 14.44 15.29
C ASN A 235 -12.16 14.26 13.77
N GLU A 236 -10.95 14.23 13.22
CA GLU A 236 -10.76 13.92 11.80
C GLU A 236 -10.91 12.41 11.55
N SER A 237 -11.48 12.04 10.40
CA SER A 237 -11.52 10.64 9.97
C SER A 237 -10.13 10.04 9.95
N PHE A 238 -9.98 8.86 10.54
CA PHE A 238 -8.70 8.16 10.57
C PHE A 238 -8.91 6.65 10.64
N GLU A 239 -8.41 5.95 9.63
CA GLU A 239 -8.56 4.51 9.51
C GLU A 239 -7.26 3.77 9.82
N ASN A 240 -7.38 2.47 10.12
CA ASN A 240 -6.23 1.60 10.22
C ASN A 240 -6.35 0.40 9.30
N SER A 241 -5.20 -0.13 8.91
CA SER A 241 -5.11 -1.38 8.18
C SER A 241 -3.83 -2.13 8.53
N ILE A 242 -3.82 -3.42 8.21
CA ILE A 242 -2.63 -4.25 8.27
C ILE A 242 -2.26 -4.70 6.85
N MET A 243 -1.05 -4.36 6.42
CA MET A 243 -0.56 -4.64 5.07
C MET A 243 0.42 -5.82 5.06
N SER A 244 0.69 -6.36 3.87
CA SER A 244 1.61 -7.50 3.66
C SER A 244 1.18 -8.71 4.49
N MET A 245 -0.13 -8.94 4.56
CA MET A 245 -0.67 -10.15 5.16
C MET A 245 -0.54 -11.31 4.17
N PHE A 246 0.68 -11.80 4.04
CA PHE A 246 0.97 -12.94 3.18
C PHE A 246 0.23 -14.19 3.66
N GLY A 247 -0.17 -15.05 2.73
CA GLY A 247 -0.86 -16.25 3.09
C GLY A 247 -0.85 -17.33 2.03
N TYR A 248 -1.08 -18.54 2.51
CA TYR A 248 -1.38 -19.72 1.71
C TYR A 248 -2.27 -20.65 2.55
N ILE A 249 -3.52 -20.80 2.15
CA ILE A 249 -4.57 -21.50 2.90
C ILE A 249 -4.71 -22.87 2.31
N ASP A 250 -4.36 -23.90 3.07
CA ASP A 250 -4.46 -25.28 2.65
C ASP A 250 -4.46 -26.21 3.89
N ASN A 251 -5.17 -27.33 3.81
CA ASN A 251 -5.18 -28.35 4.87
C ASN A 251 -3.91 -29.23 4.86
N ASN A 252 -3.18 -29.26 3.75
CA ASN A 252 -1.92 -29.96 3.64
C ASN A 252 -0.79 -29.15 4.31
N LYS A 253 -0.43 -29.53 5.53
CA LYS A 253 0.60 -28.87 6.34
C LYS A 253 1.97 -28.82 5.65
N ASP A 254 2.33 -29.85 4.90
CA ASP A 254 3.63 -29.89 4.21
C ASP A 254 3.65 -28.91 3.04
N LYS A 255 2.56 -28.80 2.29
CA LYS A 255 2.41 -27.82 1.22
C LYS A 255 2.52 -26.40 1.79
N VAL A 256 1.78 -26.10 2.85
CA VAL A 256 1.85 -24.79 3.54
C VAL A 256 3.25 -24.50 4.04
N HIS A 257 3.90 -25.45 4.72
CA HIS A 257 5.26 -25.27 5.24
C HIS A 257 6.26 -25.01 4.09
N ASN A 258 6.15 -25.75 3.00
CA ASN A 258 7.01 -25.57 1.83
C ASN A 258 6.84 -24.18 1.20
N MET A 259 5.61 -23.66 1.11
CA MET A 259 5.34 -22.30 0.61
C MET A 259 6.02 -21.24 1.47
N VAL A 260 5.94 -21.37 2.80
CA VAL A 260 6.61 -20.42 3.70
C VAL A 260 8.13 -20.56 3.61
N LYS A 261 8.66 -21.78 3.74
CA LYS A 261 10.10 -22.06 3.83
C LYS A 261 10.86 -21.74 2.56
N ASN A 262 10.31 -22.13 1.41
CA ASN A 262 11.04 -22.06 0.14
C ASN A 262 10.75 -20.77 -0.65
N ILE A 263 9.64 -20.08 -0.37
CA ILE A 263 9.23 -18.88 -1.10
C ILE A 263 9.32 -17.64 -0.23
N LEU A 264 8.55 -17.57 0.87
CA LEU A 264 8.41 -16.33 1.63
C LEU A 264 9.61 -16.05 2.53
N SER A 265 10.10 -17.07 3.25
CA SER A 265 11.23 -16.91 4.20
C SER A 265 12.50 -16.38 3.52
N PRO A 266 12.94 -16.90 2.36
CA PRO A 266 14.08 -16.35 1.63
C PRO A 266 13.82 -14.93 1.11
N ALA A 267 12.60 -14.65 0.65
CA ALA A 267 12.25 -13.34 0.09
C ALA A 267 12.29 -12.23 1.15
N LEU A 268 11.83 -12.51 2.37
CA LEU A 268 11.79 -11.56 3.47
C LEU A 268 13.04 -11.59 4.38
N GLY A 269 13.88 -12.63 4.27
CA GLY A 269 15.01 -12.83 5.17
C GLY A 269 14.57 -13.06 6.63
N ARG A 270 13.47 -13.79 6.84
CA ARG A 270 12.87 -14.06 8.16
C ARG A 270 12.68 -15.56 8.38
N PRO A 271 12.77 -16.05 9.64
CA PRO A 271 12.50 -17.46 9.95
C PRO A 271 11.09 -17.88 9.53
N ALA A 272 10.98 -19.05 8.88
CA ALA A 272 9.70 -19.56 8.38
C ALA A 272 8.66 -19.74 9.51
N GLU A 273 9.07 -20.25 10.66
CA GLU A 273 8.20 -20.42 11.81
C GLU A 273 7.60 -19.10 12.31
N GLN A 274 8.41 -18.04 12.42
CA GLN A 274 7.93 -16.70 12.79
C GLN A 274 6.87 -16.20 11.79
N LEU A 275 7.13 -16.36 10.50
CA LEU A 275 6.20 -15.94 9.45
C LEU A 275 4.91 -16.74 9.49
N GLN A 276 5.00 -18.07 9.66
CA GLN A 276 3.83 -18.93 9.73
C GLN A 276 2.95 -18.61 10.94
N ASN A 277 3.53 -18.23 12.07
CA ASN A 277 2.79 -17.86 13.27
C ASN A 277 2.04 -16.52 13.13
N LEU A 278 2.64 -15.53 12.47
CA LEU A 278 2.07 -14.19 12.34
C LEU A 278 1.10 -14.03 11.15
N LEU A 279 1.28 -14.81 10.09
CA LEU A 279 0.63 -14.61 8.80
C LEU A 279 -0.41 -15.70 8.50
N LEU A 280 -1.17 -15.54 7.42
CA LEU A 280 -2.30 -16.43 7.08
C LEU A 280 -1.82 -17.72 6.37
N PHE A 281 -1.09 -18.53 7.12
CA PHE A 281 -0.62 -19.84 6.70
C PHE A 281 -1.25 -20.95 7.54
N GLY A 282 -1.87 -21.93 6.91
CA GLY A 282 -2.50 -23.08 7.56
C GLY A 282 -3.89 -23.39 7.01
N SER A 283 -4.67 -24.14 7.80
CA SER A 283 -6.05 -24.47 7.47
C SER A 283 -6.97 -23.23 7.58
N ILE A 284 -8.17 -23.35 7.08
CA ILE A 284 -9.23 -22.32 7.19
C ILE A 284 -9.44 -21.93 8.65
N GLU A 285 -9.54 -22.88 9.57
CA GLU A 285 -9.78 -22.65 11.02
C GLU A 285 -8.62 -21.88 11.64
N GLN A 286 -7.37 -22.22 11.29
CA GLN A 286 -6.19 -21.50 11.78
C GLN A 286 -6.15 -20.05 11.28
N CYS A 287 -6.53 -19.83 10.04
CA CYS A 287 -6.60 -18.49 9.48
C CYS A 287 -7.73 -17.66 10.12
N ILE A 288 -8.90 -18.26 10.37
CA ILE A 288 -10.02 -17.61 11.10
C ILE A 288 -9.56 -17.18 12.50
N GLN A 289 -8.87 -18.05 13.24
CA GLN A 289 -8.38 -17.70 14.58
C GLN A 289 -7.44 -16.49 14.55
N LYS A 290 -6.53 -16.41 13.58
CA LYS A 290 -5.61 -15.28 13.41
C LYS A 290 -6.34 -13.99 13.02
N ILE A 291 -7.34 -14.06 12.16
CA ILE A 291 -8.14 -12.90 11.76
C ILE A 291 -8.98 -12.40 12.93
N ASN A 292 -9.59 -13.32 13.72
CA ASN A 292 -10.30 -12.96 14.94
C ASN A 292 -9.41 -12.19 15.92
N ALA A 293 -8.20 -12.67 16.16
CA ALA A 293 -7.26 -11.99 17.04
C ALA A 293 -6.91 -10.56 16.54
N LEU A 294 -6.79 -10.38 15.24
CA LEU A 294 -6.58 -9.06 14.63
C LEU A 294 -7.82 -8.17 14.74
N HIS A 295 -9.01 -8.74 14.54
CA HIS A 295 -10.28 -8.04 14.70
C HIS A 295 -10.47 -7.54 16.15
N GLU A 296 -10.23 -8.40 17.15
CA GLU A 296 -10.27 -8.06 18.57
C GLU A 296 -9.20 -7.01 18.97
N ALA A 297 -8.09 -6.98 18.24
CA ALA A 297 -7.08 -5.94 18.38
C ALA A 297 -7.50 -4.59 17.77
N GLY A 298 -8.61 -4.56 17.03
CA GLY A 298 -9.17 -3.35 16.42
C GLY A 298 -8.70 -3.07 15.00
N VAL A 299 -8.13 -4.08 14.30
CA VAL A 299 -7.81 -3.98 12.87
C VAL A 299 -9.10 -3.84 12.07
N LYS A 300 -9.17 -2.82 11.19
CA LYS A 300 -10.35 -2.53 10.37
C LYS A 300 -10.25 -3.09 8.95
N ARG A 301 -9.03 -3.25 8.42
CA ARG A 301 -8.78 -3.73 7.07
C ARG A 301 -7.55 -4.61 7.03
N ILE A 302 -7.63 -5.72 6.31
CA ILE A 302 -6.53 -6.64 6.07
C ILE A 302 -6.21 -6.65 4.57
N HIS A 303 -4.96 -6.36 4.20
CA HIS A 303 -4.47 -6.52 2.84
C HIS A 303 -3.89 -7.93 2.68
N PHE A 304 -4.76 -8.87 2.29
CA PHE A 304 -4.38 -10.26 2.04
C PHE A 304 -3.54 -10.37 0.77
N TRP A 305 -2.42 -11.08 0.89
CA TRP A 305 -1.49 -11.26 -0.21
C TRP A 305 -1.13 -12.75 -0.37
N PRO A 306 -1.80 -13.49 -1.26
CA PRO A 306 -1.45 -14.86 -1.54
C PRO A 306 -0.05 -14.95 -2.15
N ILE A 307 0.71 -16.01 -1.81
CA ILE A 307 2.06 -16.22 -2.33
C ILE A 307 2.15 -17.28 -3.44
N GLY A 308 1.03 -17.80 -3.88
CA GLY A 308 0.87 -18.77 -4.98
C GLY A 308 -0.62 -19.02 -5.21
N ASP A 309 -0.95 -19.74 -6.27
CA ASP A 309 -2.34 -20.14 -6.62
C ASP A 309 -3.33 -18.95 -6.46
N TYR A 310 -2.94 -17.77 -6.95
CA TYR A 310 -3.51 -16.46 -6.59
C TYR A 310 -5.03 -16.42 -6.66
N GLU A 311 -5.63 -16.87 -7.77
CA GLU A 311 -7.07 -16.81 -7.97
C GLU A 311 -7.85 -17.76 -7.06
N GLU A 312 -7.31 -18.95 -6.82
CA GLU A 312 -7.86 -19.93 -5.88
C GLU A 312 -7.79 -19.40 -4.45
N GLN A 313 -6.64 -18.86 -4.06
CA GLN A 313 -6.41 -18.37 -2.71
C GLN A 313 -7.30 -17.16 -2.36
N ILE A 314 -7.51 -16.21 -3.27
CA ILE A 314 -8.45 -15.11 -3.01
C ILE A 314 -9.90 -15.62 -2.97
N GLU A 315 -10.23 -16.67 -3.71
CA GLU A 315 -11.56 -17.27 -3.65
C GLU A 315 -11.82 -17.99 -2.33
N ILE A 316 -10.89 -18.84 -1.88
CA ILE A 316 -10.93 -19.51 -0.57
C ILE A 316 -11.03 -18.45 0.55
N PHE A 317 -10.15 -17.46 0.56
CA PHE A 317 -10.16 -16.42 1.58
C PHE A 317 -11.50 -15.69 1.66
N ARG A 318 -12.11 -15.36 0.52
CA ARG A 318 -13.39 -14.65 0.50
C ARG A 318 -14.55 -15.55 0.87
N LYS A 319 -14.67 -16.71 0.24
CA LYS A 319 -15.86 -17.58 0.38
C LYS A 319 -15.88 -18.38 1.67
N GLU A 320 -14.71 -18.89 2.10
CA GLU A 320 -14.63 -19.82 3.21
C GLU A 320 -14.27 -19.13 4.54
N ILE A 321 -13.72 -17.92 4.49
CA ILE A 321 -13.30 -17.20 5.69
C ILE A 321 -14.10 -15.90 5.89
N ILE A 322 -14.06 -14.99 4.92
CA ILE A 322 -14.63 -13.65 5.16
C ILE A 322 -16.17 -13.68 5.18
N VAL A 323 -16.81 -14.23 4.15
CA VAL A 323 -18.27 -14.23 4.04
C VAL A 323 -18.96 -14.96 5.19
N PRO A 324 -18.51 -16.14 5.66
CA PRO A 324 -19.19 -16.85 6.75
C PRO A 324 -18.96 -16.26 8.15
N TYR A 325 -17.85 -15.51 8.38
CA TYR A 325 -17.40 -15.16 9.74
C TYR A 325 -17.23 -13.66 9.98
N PHE A 326 -17.15 -12.83 8.92
CA PHE A 326 -16.88 -11.39 9.02
C PHE A 326 -17.73 -10.58 8.02
#